data_9ba4683421d37049ae1e9320b3f334d0
#
_entry.id   9ba4683421d37049ae1e9320b3f334d0
#
_cell.length_a   1.000
_cell.length_b   1.000
_cell.length_c   1.000
_cell.angle_alpha   90.00
_cell.angle_beta   90.00
_cell.angle_gamma   90.00
#
_symmetry.space_group_name_H-M   'P 1'
#
loop_
_entity.id
_entity.type
_entity.pdbx_description
1 polymer ?
#
loop_
_entity_poly.entity_id
_entity_poly.type
_entity_poly.pdbx_seq_one_letter_code
_entity_poly.pdbx_strand_id
1 'polypeptide(L)'
;MKVFRYIFIIALTLLGLVSCEEEKQEIFATKVSLDKTSINVPLGQTVHLLATVLPENTTNKMIVWSSSDESVANVKDGVVTTLNVGQANIKAACGDKSAICVVNVTPIEIEEVTLDAESLSLKVGESATLNAIVTPDNATDKTVSWTTSDASIATVDNGVVTAKKVGTATITVKAGDKEATCAITVVATQVTSVTLDKTSASLKAGETVTLTATVKPDDATDKSVTWTTSDASVATVDNGVVTAKKVGSATITAKAGDKEATCAITVVATPVTSVTLDRTSASLKAGETVTLTATVKPDDATDKTVTWTTSDASVATVENGVVTAKKVGSATITAKAGDKEATCAITVIPTASGGHEGITEEDW
;
A
#
# COMPACT_ATOMS: atom_id res chain seq x y z
N MET A 1 4.26 106.11 -11.03
CA MET A 1 4.65 107.45 -10.49
C MET A 1 6.11 107.39 -10.21
N LYS A 2 6.95 107.84 -11.11
CA LYS A 2 7.76 109.13 -10.99
C LYS A 2 8.32 109.24 -9.61
N VAL A 3 9.63 109.35 -9.37
CA VAL A 3 10.52 110.50 -9.62
C VAL A 3 11.95 110.10 -9.26
N PHE A 4 12.95 110.10 -10.16
CA PHE A 4 13.99 111.08 -10.38
C PHE A 4 14.58 111.80 -9.16
N ARG A 5 15.88 111.70 -8.92
CA ARG A 5 16.87 112.85 -8.82
C ARG A 5 18.22 112.31 -8.34
N TYR A 6 19.18 112.46 -9.11
CA TYR A 6 20.28 113.49 -9.30
C TYR A 6 21.42 113.36 -8.27
N ILE A 7 22.60 112.94 -8.86
CA ILE A 7 23.91 113.60 -8.89
C ILE A 7 24.48 114.21 -7.62
N PHE A 8 25.66 113.71 -7.20
CA PHE A 8 26.77 114.55 -6.84
C PHE A 8 28.12 113.86 -7.18
N ILE A 9 28.95 114.56 -8.03
CA ILE A 9 30.30 114.21 -8.36
C ILE A 9 31.18 114.75 -7.22
N ILE A 10 32.07 113.95 -6.67
CA ILE A 10 33.29 114.40 -6.00
C ILE A 10 34.43 113.47 -6.56
N ALA A 11 35.28 114.07 -7.37
CA ALA A 11 36.58 113.50 -7.78
C ALA A 11 37.52 113.56 -6.60
N LEU A 12 38.10 112.45 -6.21
CA LEU A 12 39.28 112.41 -5.35
C LEU A 12 40.23 111.35 -5.95
N THR A 13 41.28 111.85 -6.57
CA THR A 13 42.42 111.09 -7.04
C THR A 13 43.12 110.43 -5.84
N LEU A 14 43.13 109.03 -5.83
CA LEU A 14 44.19 108.34 -5.08
C LEU A 14 44.69 107.23 -5.93
N LEU A 15 45.94 107.22 -6.21
CA LEU A 15 46.70 106.09 -6.78
C LEU A 15 46.56 104.90 -5.88
N GLY A 16 46.04 103.83 -6.39
CA GLY A 16 45.92 102.52 -5.65
C GLY A 16 45.84 101.41 -6.71
N LEU A 17 46.89 100.74 -6.84
CA LEU A 17 47.11 99.40 -7.43
C LEU A 17 45.83 98.69 -8.01
N VAL A 18 45.73 98.69 -9.36
CA VAL A 18 44.83 97.78 -10.10
C VAL A 18 45.43 96.43 -9.93
N SER A 19 44.90 95.69 -8.93
CA SER A 19 45.02 94.25 -8.95
C SER A 19 44.15 93.74 -10.14
N CYS A 20 44.80 93.38 -11.15
CA CYS A 20 44.17 92.67 -12.25
C CYS A 20 43.84 91.28 -11.73
N GLU A 21 42.64 91.10 -11.15
CA GLU A 21 42.07 89.76 -11.07
C GLU A 21 41.80 89.38 -12.49
N GLU A 22 42.59 88.43 -13.00
CA GLU A 22 42.28 87.70 -14.23
C GLU A 22 40.93 87.00 -13.97
N GLU A 23 39.80 87.51 -14.53
CA GLU A 23 38.57 86.75 -14.67
C GLU A 23 38.90 85.45 -15.32
N LYS A 24 39.05 84.39 -14.57
CA LYS A 24 39.18 83.04 -15.13
C LYS A 24 37.93 82.81 -15.96
N GLN A 25 38.10 82.87 -17.29
CA GLN A 25 37.06 82.57 -18.26
C GLN A 25 36.57 81.14 -17.98
N GLU A 26 35.32 80.97 -17.53
CA GLU A 26 34.75 79.67 -17.33
C GLU A 26 34.59 78.95 -18.68
N ILE A 27 35.19 77.77 -18.77
CA ILE A 27 35.06 76.90 -19.91
C ILE A 27 34.05 75.83 -19.59
N PHE A 28 32.90 75.89 -20.26
CA PHE A 28 31.78 74.95 -20.04
C PHE A 28 32.00 73.64 -20.84
N ALA A 29 31.41 72.56 -20.36
CA ALA A 29 31.37 71.28 -21.07
C ALA A 29 30.58 71.42 -22.37
N THR A 30 31.18 71.01 -23.48
CA THR A 30 30.52 70.93 -24.79
C THR A 30 30.00 69.56 -25.14
N LYS A 31 30.57 68.50 -24.51
CA LYS A 31 30.18 67.13 -24.69
C LYS A 31 30.49 66.30 -23.44
N VAL A 32 29.56 65.42 -23.07
CA VAL A 32 29.80 64.30 -22.19
C VAL A 32 29.65 63.01 -23.00
N SER A 33 30.53 62.02 -22.79
CA SER A 33 30.45 60.71 -23.40
C SER A 33 30.73 59.64 -22.36
N LEU A 34 30.14 58.46 -22.55
CA LEU A 34 30.40 57.27 -21.77
C LEU A 34 31.20 56.25 -22.62
N ASP A 35 32.04 55.45 -21.98
CA ASP A 35 32.79 54.38 -22.59
C ASP A 35 31.85 53.26 -23.12
N LYS A 36 30.63 53.17 -22.61
CA LYS A 36 29.58 52.20 -23.01
C LYS A 36 28.25 52.92 -23.18
N THR A 37 27.49 52.55 -24.21
CA THR A 37 26.14 53.09 -24.49
C THR A 37 25.04 52.11 -24.15
N SER A 38 25.37 50.79 -24.07
CA SER A 38 24.49 49.73 -23.63
C SER A 38 25.32 48.58 -23.05
N ILE A 39 24.81 47.93 -21.99
CA ILE A 39 25.46 46.79 -21.35
C ILE A 39 24.41 45.84 -20.81
N ASN A 40 24.72 44.52 -20.82
CA ASN A 40 24.01 43.49 -20.10
C ASN A 40 24.82 43.12 -18.86
N VAL A 41 24.18 43.15 -17.70
CA VAL A 41 24.84 42.88 -16.40
C VAL A 41 23.94 41.92 -15.61
N PRO A 42 24.46 40.78 -15.16
CA PRO A 42 23.71 39.89 -14.30
C PRO A 42 23.26 40.56 -13.00
N LEU A 43 22.13 40.12 -12.46
CA LEU A 43 21.59 40.56 -11.19
C LEU A 43 22.64 40.44 -10.06
N GLY A 44 22.74 41.48 -9.21
CA GLY A 44 23.66 41.50 -8.07
C GLY A 44 25.12 41.85 -8.42
N GLN A 45 25.44 42.08 -9.72
CA GLN A 45 26.76 42.44 -10.13
C GLN A 45 26.95 43.95 -10.17
N THR A 46 28.21 44.40 -10.19
CA THR A 46 28.59 45.79 -10.38
C THR A 46 29.38 45.99 -11.64
N VAL A 47 29.21 47.14 -12.29
CA VAL A 47 30.00 47.56 -13.44
C VAL A 47 30.39 49.01 -13.33
N HIS A 48 31.57 49.37 -13.79
CA HIS A 48 32.07 50.73 -13.83
C HIS A 48 31.84 51.36 -15.18
N LEU A 49 31.22 52.54 -15.25
CA LEU A 49 31.06 53.38 -16.41
C LEU A 49 32.04 54.57 -16.29
N LEU A 50 32.79 54.83 -17.38
CA LEU A 50 33.71 55.94 -17.44
C LEU A 50 33.08 57.06 -18.26
N ALA A 51 32.97 58.25 -17.62
CA ALA A 51 32.49 59.44 -18.31
C ALA A 51 33.67 60.33 -18.69
N THR A 52 33.65 60.85 -19.92
CA THR A 52 34.61 61.81 -20.42
C THR A 52 33.92 63.11 -20.74
N VAL A 53 34.46 64.22 -20.23
CA VAL A 53 33.98 65.60 -20.47
C VAL A 53 34.93 66.30 -21.41
N LEU A 54 34.39 66.90 -22.45
CA LEU A 54 35.11 67.69 -23.40
C LEU A 54 34.64 69.16 -23.39
N PRO A 55 35.54 70.17 -23.66
CA PRO A 55 36.96 70.01 -23.80
C PRO A 55 37.65 69.62 -22.46
N GLU A 56 38.88 69.07 -22.56
CA GLU A 56 39.62 68.61 -21.39
C GLU A 56 39.97 69.71 -20.38
N ASN A 57 39.98 70.98 -20.81
CA ASN A 57 40.22 72.13 -19.95
C ASN A 57 38.91 72.72 -19.36
N THR A 58 37.81 72.03 -19.42
CA THR A 58 36.52 72.40 -18.78
C THR A 58 36.76 72.75 -17.31
N THR A 59 36.25 73.92 -16.87
CA THR A 59 36.50 74.50 -15.53
C THR A 59 35.86 73.64 -14.43
N ASN A 60 34.61 73.22 -14.65
CA ASN A 60 33.93 72.30 -13.75
C ASN A 60 33.66 70.99 -14.46
N LYS A 61 34.36 69.92 -14.05
CA LYS A 61 34.24 68.56 -14.58
C LYS A 61 33.40 67.66 -13.70
N MET A 62 32.65 68.22 -12.71
CA MET A 62 31.85 67.42 -11.84
C MET A 62 30.74 66.71 -12.60
N ILE A 63 30.73 65.38 -12.53
CA ILE A 63 29.72 64.54 -13.15
C ILE A 63 28.67 64.21 -12.13
N VAL A 64 27.41 64.49 -12.48
CA VAL A 64 26.23 64.06 -11.71
C VAL A 64 25.70 62.80 -12.39
N TRP A 65 25.67 61.74 -11.60
CA TRP A 65 25.13 60.44 -12.01
C TRP A 65 23.69 60.28 -11.56
N SER A 66 22.86 59.67 -12.39
CA SER A 66 21.47 59.33 -12.01
C SER A 66 20.99 58.07 -12.74
N SER A 67 20.06 57.34 -12.15
CA SER A 67 19.36 56.24 -12.77
C SER A 67 17.94 56.64 -13.10
N SER A 68 17.39 56.12 -14.21
CA SER A 68 15.96 56.27 -14.52
C SER A 68 15.07 55.37 -13.65
N ASP A 69 15.65 54.29 -13.08
CA ASP A 69 14.98 53.35 -12.17
C ASP A 69 16.04 52.82 -11.19
N GLU A 70 16.05 53.41 -9.98
CA GLU A 70 16.99 53.01 -8.93
C GLU A 70 16.61 51.66 -8.30
N SER A 71 15.40 51.14 -8.54
CA SER A 71 15.02 49.84 -8.10
C SER A 71 15.62 48.71 -9.00
N VAL A 72 15.88 49.00 -10.27
CA VAL A 72 16.52 48.09 -11.23
C VAL A 72 18.05 48.17 -11.11
N ALA A 73 18.58 49.41 -11.19
CA ALA A 73 20.01 49.64 -11.03
C ALA A 73 20.26 51.04 -10.46
N ASN A 74 21.09 51.14 -9.43
CA ASN A 74 21.57 52.39 -8.93
C ASN A 74 22.98 52.73 -9.43
N VAL A 75 23.37 53.99 -9.31
CA VAL A 75 24.71 54.45 -9.71
C VAL A 75 25.29 55.42 -8.66
N LYS A 76 26.54 55.21 -8.31
CA LYS A 76 27.30 56.11 -7.46
C LYS A 76 28.73 56.22 -8.02
N ASP A 77 29.13 57.45 -8.32
CA ASP A 77 30.49 57.76 -8.83
C ASP A 77 30.91 56.87 -10.06
N GLY A 78 29.94 56.59 -10.94
CA GLY A 78 30.16 55.77 -12.13
C GLY A 78 30.08 54.26 -11.86
N VAL A 79 29.97 53.80 -10.61
CA VAL A 79 29.74 52.39 -10.24
C VAL A 79 28.26 52.12 -10.29
N VAL A 80 27.86 51.31 -11.23
CA VAL A 80 26.46 50.81 -11.37
C VAL A 80 26.34 49.52 -10.60
N THR A 81 25.32 49.42 -9.72
CA THR A 81 24.96 48.19 -8.99
C THR A 81 23.59 47.73 -9.44
N THR A 82 23.48 46.47 -9.89
CA THR A 82 22.22 45.88 -10.32
C THR A 82 21.43 45.30 -9.17
N LEU A 83 20.12 45.60 -9.08
CA LEU A 83 19.25 45.27 -7.94
C LEU A 83 18.07 44.36 -8.30
N ASN A 84 17.43 44.58 -9.46
CA ASN A 84 16.34 43.75 -9.97
C ASN A 84 16.47 43.57 -11.48
N VAL A 85 15.97 42.46 -12.00
CA VAL A 85 15.91 42.20 -13.46
C VAL A 85 15.03 43.25 -14.12
N GLY A 86 15.53 43.81 -15.20
CA GLY A 86 14.87 44.89 -15.95
C GLY A 86 15.84 45.79 -16.69
N GLN A 87 15.40 47.01 -17.03
CA GLN A 87 16.20 47.98 -17.77
C GLN A 87 16.21 49.32 -17.04
N ALA A 88 17.38 49.89 -16.88
CA ALA A 88 17.54 51.25 -16.36
C ALA A 88 18.50 52.06 -17.27
N ASN A 89 18.21 53.34 -17.44
CA ASN A 89 19.08 54.31 -18.13
C ASN A 89 19.95 55.02 -17.11
N ILE A 90 21.26 54.78 -17.18
CA ILE A 90 22.24 55.49 -16.34
C ILE A 90 22.74 56.73 -17.09
N LYS A 91 22.49 57.88 -16.50
CA LYS A 91 22.85 59.18 -17.06
C LYS A 91 24.03 59.79 -16.29
N ALA A 92 25.05 60.19 -17.07
CA ALA A 92 26.14 61.05 -16.60
C ALA A 92 25.94 62.44 -17.17
N ALA A 93 25.86 63.47 -16.30
CA ALA A 93 25.64 64.87 -16.69
C ALA A 93 26.74 65.78 -16.14
N CYS A 94 27.18 66.74 -16.96
CA CYS A 94 28.06 67.80 -16.58
C CYS A 94 27.51 69.15 -17.16
N GLY A 95 26.95 69.99 -16.30
CA GLY A 95 26.14 71.13 -16.72
C GLY A 95 24.92 70.73 -17.52
N ASP A 96 24.77 71.32 -18.73
CA ASP A 96 23.66 71.02 -19.67
C ASP A 96 23.93 69.83 -20.61
N LYS A 97 25.11 69.23 -20.56
CA LYS A 97 25.52 68.11 -21.38
C LYS A 97 25.40 66.80 -20.65
N SER A 98 24.93 65.76 -21.32
CA SER A 98 24.80 64.43 -20.73
C SER A 98 24.99 63.31 -21.74
N ALA A 99 25.30 62.13 -21.23
CA ALA A 99 25.32 60.87 -21.94
C ALA A 99 24.55 59.80 -21.15
N ILE A 100 24.03 58.81 -21.85
CA ILE A 100 23.22 57.73 -21.28
C ILE A 100 23.82 56.38 -21.68
N CYS A 101 23.86 55.47 -20.71
CA CYS A 101 24.12 54.05 -20.95
C CYS A 101 22.85 53.27 -20.56
N VAL A 102 22.35 52.43 -21.46
CA VAL A 102 21.26 51.52 -21.20
C VAL A 102 21.82 50.29 -20.46
N VAL A 103 21.37 50.04 -19.25
CA VAL A 103 21.74 48.87 -18.44
C VAL A 103 20.60 47.89 -18.45
N ASN A 104 20.81 46.73 -19.07
CA ASN A 104 19.88 45.60 -19.03
C ASN A 104 20.34 44.65 -17.92
N VAL A 105 19.59 44.53 -16.88
CA VAL A 105 19.86 43.56 -15.82
C VAL A 105 19.23 42.23 -16.17
N THR A 106 20.11 41.22 -16.37
CA THR A 106 19.67 39.88 -16.76
C THR A 106 19.52 38.99 -15.57
N PRO A 107 18.60 37.98 -15.63
CA PRO A 107 18.51 36.96 -14.61
C PRO A 107 19.83 36.18 -14.52
N ILE A 108 20.04 35.57 -13.35
CA ILE A 108 21.08 34.54 -13.18
C ILE A 108 20.43 33.22 -13.49
N GLU A 109 20.88 32.59 -14.56
CA GLU A 109 20.32 31.31 -15.05
C GLU A 109 20.74 30.15 -14.17
N ILE A 110 19.96 29.06 -14.23
CA ILE A 110 20.31 27.79 -13.61
C ILE A 110 21.39 27.12 -14.43
N GLU A 111 22.49 26.75 -13.80
CA GLU A 111 23.58 25.99 -14.40
C GLU A 111 23.34 24.49 -14.31
N GLU A 112 22.85 24.02 -13.14
CA GLU A 112 22.60 22.62 -12.87
C GLU A 112 21.47 22.43 -11.85
N VAL A 113 20.78 21.29 -11.95
CA VAL A 113 19.94 20.74 -10.89
C VAL A 113 20.41 19.32 -10.60
N THR A 114 20.55 18.97 -9.32
CA THR A 114 20.95 17.63 -8.86
C THR A 114 19.98 17.12 -7.79
N LEU A 115 20.00 15.81 -7.57
CA LEU A 115 19.28 15.16 -6.49
C LEU A 115 20.27 14.62 -5.45
N ASP A 116 19.83 14.56 -4.20
CA ASP A 116 20.60 13.97 -3.10
C ASP A 116 20.70 12.43 -3.18
N ALA A 117 19.93 11.78 -4.08
CA ALA A 117 20.02 10.35 -4.37
C ALA A 117 19.78 10.06 -5.87
N GLU A 118 20.58 9.19 -6.45
CA GLU A 118 20.42 8.69 -7.83
C GLU A 118 19.48 7.50 -7.93
N SER A 119 19.28 6.77 -6.82
CA SER A 119 18.36 5.64 -6.72
C SER A 119 17.83 5.47 -5.31
N LEU A 120 16.58 4.96 -5.19
CA LEU A 120 15.93 4.59 -3.95
C LEU A 120 15.26 3.22 -4.09
N SER A 121 15.36 2.40 -3.03
CA SER A 121 14.61 1.16 -2.90
C SER A 121 13.61 1.31 -1.76
N LEU A 122 12.32 1.15 -2.06
CA LEU A 122 11.20 1.34 -1.13
C LEU A 122 10.30 0.11 -1.15
N LYS A 123 9.73 -0.24 0.00
CA LYS A 123 8.64 -1.22 0.04
C LYS A 123 7.32 -0.58 -0.38
N VAL A 124 6.39 -1.38 -0.82
CA VAL A 124 5.02 -0.90 -1.10
C VAL A 124 4.45 -0.19 0.13
N GLY A 125 3.94 1.06 -0.06
CA GLY A 125 3.42 1.91 0.99
C GLY A 125 4.44 2.80 1.71
N GLU A 126 5.74 2.60 1.50
CA GLU A 126 6.78 3.48 2.06
C GLU A 126 6.90 4.78 1.27
N SER A 127 7.39 5.82 1.94
CA SER A 127 7.69 7.11 1.34
C SER A 127 9.09 7.56 1.72
N ALA A 128 9.74 8.28 0.80
CA ALA A 128 11.04 8.92 1.00
C ALA A 128 11.03 10.32 0.38
N THR A 129 11.85 11.22 0.91
CA THR A 129 12.00 12.56 0.36
C THR A 129 13.27 12.65 -0.46
N LEU A 130 13.15 13.15 -1.70
CA LEU A 130 14.25 13.57 -2.55
C LEU A 130 14.39 15.08 -2.46
N ASN A 131 15.63 15.56 -2.27
CA ASN A 131 15.93 16.99 -2.25
C ASN A 131 16.60 17.39 -3.56
N ALA A 132 16.02 18.39 -4.23
CA ALA A 132 16.62 19.01 -5.40
C ALA A 132 17.58 20.12 -4.98
N ILE A 133 18.77 20.13 -5.54
CA ILE A 133 19.79 21.16 -5.34
C ILE A 133 19.96 21.89 -6.67
N VAL A 134 19.63 23.18 -6.68
CA VAL A 134 19.74 24.05 -7.86
C VAL A 134 20.96 24.94 -7.71
N THR A 135 21.84 24.95 -8.70
CA THR A 135 23.01 25.81 -8.75
C THR A 135 22.97 26.77 -9.94
N PRO A 136 23.52 28.00 -9.75
CA PRO A 136 24.11 28.55 -8.54
C PRO A 136 23.03 28.93 -7.48
N ASP A 137 23.42 29.02 -6.21
CA ASP A 137 22.49 29.35 -5.11
C ASP A 137 21.76 30.67 -5.29
N ASN A 138 22.33 31.61 -6.02
CA ASN A 138 21.76 32.92 -6.33
C ASN A 138 21.03 32.94 -7.69
N ALA A 139 20.71 31.79 -8.29
CA ALA A 139 19.85 31.75 -9.48
C ALA A 139 18.54 32.49 -9.22
N THR A 140 18.08 33.24 -10.23
CA THR A 140 16.94 34.17 -10.08
C THR A 140 15.62 33.43 -9.89
N ASP A 141 15.43 32.32 -10.59
CA ASP A 141 14.28 31.42 -10.45
C ASP A 141 14.79 30.02 -10.12
N LYS A 142 14.47 29.51 -8.94
CA LYS A 142 14.83 28.16 -8.50
C LYS A 142 13.62 27.24 -8.35
N THR A 143 12.51 27.59 -8.99
CA THR A 143 11.32 26.73 -8.96
C THR A 143 11.61 25.41 -9.62
N VAL A 144 11.17 24.32 -8.97
CA VAL A 144 11.32 22.97 -9.46
C VAL A 144 9.95 22.34 -9.70
N SER A 145 9.89 21.50 -10.72
CA SER A 145 8.73 20.64 -10.99
C SER A 145 9.14 19.18 -10.94
N TRP A 146 8.24 18.34 -10.47
CA TRP A 146 8.46 16.92 -10.25
C TRP A 146 7.53 16.08 -11.11
N THR A 147 8.07 15.03 -11.71
CA THR A 147 7.31 14.07 -12.50
C THR A 147 7.77 12.64 -12.22
N THR A 148 6.90 11.69 -12.53
CA THR A 148 7.20 10.26 -12.47
C THR A 148 6.94 9.62 -13.82
N SER A 149 7.75 8.62 -14.20
CA SER A 149 7.55 7.83 -15.41
C SER A 149 6.34 6.90 -15.31
N ASP A 150 5.97 6.47 -14.08
CA ASP A 150 4.80 5.61 -13.83
C ASP A 150 4.18 5.88 -12.45
N ALA A 151 3.07 6.62 -12.45
CA ALA A 151 2.34 6.96 -11.24
C ALA A 151 1.61 5.76 -10.59
N SER A 152 1.50 4.62 -11.29
CA SER A 152 0.96 3.38 -10.71
C SER A 152 1.98 2.66 -9.83
N ILE A 153 3.28 2.86 -10.07
CA ILE A 153 4.39 2.27 -9.31
C ILE A 153 4.82 3.20 -8.19
N ALA A 154 5.12 4.47 -8.50
CA ALA A 154 5.51 5.48 -7.53
C ALA A 154 4.98 6.86 -7.93
N THR A 155 4.50 7.63 -6.97
CA THR A 155 4.13 9.04 -7.16
C THR A 155 5.13 9.95 -6.48
N VAL A 156 5.21 11.19 -6.95
CA VAL A 156 6.01 12.25 -6.33
C VAL A 156 5.14 13.50 -6.14
N ASP A 157 5.26 14.11 -4.97
CA ASP A 157 4.67 15.41 -4.65
C ASP A 157 5.68 16.23 -3.85
N ASN A 158 6.11 17.36 -4.42
CA ASN A 158 7.12 18.25 -3.81
C ASN A 158 8.36 17.51 -3.28
N GLY A 159 8.86 16.53 -4.05
CA GLY A 159 10.01 15.70 -3.69
C GLY A 159 9.69 14.50 -2.80
N VAL A 160 8.48 14.40 -2.23
CA VAL A 160 8.07 13.22 -1.46
C VAL A 160 7.63 12.12 -2.44
N VAL A 161 8.42 11.07 -2.53
CA VAL A 161 8.16 9.88 -3.33
C VAL A 161 7.38 8.87 -2.49
N THR A 162 6.25 8.36 -3.02
CA THR A 162 5.43 7.33 -2.36
C THR A 162 5.34 6.10 -3.26
N ALA A 163 5.80 4.96 -2.74
CA ALA A 163 5.78 3.66 -3.40
C ALA A 163 4.38 3.03 -3.36
N LYS A 164 3.80 2.66 -4.51
CA LYS A 164 2.42 2.12 -4.61
C LYS A 164 2.37 0.66 -5.01
N LYS A 165 3.19 0.23 -5.94
CA LYS A 165 3.15 -1.12 -6.51
C LYS A 165 4.57 -1.58 -6.84
N VAL A 166 4.83 -2.87 -6.67
CA VAL A 166 6.11 -3.49 -7.05
C VAL A 166 6.43 -3.21 -8.51
N GLY A 167 7.67 -2.77 -8.77
CA GLY A 167 8.14 -2.39 -10.09
C GLY A 167 9.23 -1.33 -10.02
N THR A 168 9.53 -0.70 -11.15
CA THR A 168 10.50 0.40 -11.25
C THR A 168 9.86 1.63 -11.88
N ALA A 169 10.20 2.80 -11.36
CA ALA A 169 9.81 4.09 -11.93
C ALA A 169 11.00 5.05 -11.85
N THR A 170 11.00 6.09 -12.68
CA THR A 170 11.98 7.16 -12.63
C THR A 170 11.28 8.43 -12.17
N ILE A 171 11.79 9.06 -11.14
CA ILE A 171 11.40 10.40 -10.73
C ILE A 171 12.33 11.38 -11.44
N THR A 172 11.76 12.40 -12.05
CA THR A 172 12.47 13.49 -12.69
C THR A 172 12.11 14.80 -12.01
N VAL A 173 13.15 15.56 -11.63
CA VAL A 173 13.02 16.95 -11.23
C VAL A 173 13.51 17.84 -12.37
N LYS A 174 12.79 18.93 -12.63
CA LYS A 174 13.16 19.94 -13.64
C LYS A 174 13.17 21.33 -13.03
N ALA A 175 14.24 22.08 -13.31
CA ALA A 175 14.43 23.47 -12.94
C ALA A 175 14.88 24.25 -14.19
N GLY A 176 14.06 25.18 -14.70
CA GLY A 176 14.30 25.83 -16.00
C GLY A 176 14.38 24.78 -17.11
N ASP A 177 15.52 24.72 -17.82
CA ASP A 177 15.84 23.74 -18.86
C ASP A 177 16.70 22.56 -18.37
N LYS A 178 17.09 22.56 -17.08
CA LYS A 178 17.90 21.51 -16.45
C LYS A 178 17.03 20.46 -15.80
N GLU A 179 17.50 19.21 -15.80
CA GLU A 179 16.80 18.10 -15.16
C GLU A 179 17.75 17.12 -14.49
N ALA A 180 17.26 16.44 -13.46
CA ALA A 180 17.93 15.32 -12.81
C ALA A 180 16.94 14.20 -12.53
N THR A 181 17.42 12.97 -12.43
CA THR A 181 16.59 11.79 -12.27
C THR A 181 17.02 10.92 -11.11
N CYS A 182 16.05 10.25 -10.49
CA CYS A 182 16.28 9.22 -9.49
C CYS A 182 15.51 7.95 -9.88
N ALA A 183 16.22 6.81 -9.91
CA ALA A 183 15.62 5.51 -10.17
C ALA A 183 14.93 4.96 -8.90
N ILE A 184 13.64 4.69 -8.97
CA ILE A 184 12.87 4.11 -7.87
C ILE A 184 12.64 2.62 -8.14
N THR A 185 13.03 1.78 -7.19
CA THR A 185 12.71 0.35 -7.18
C THR A 185 11.76 0.06 -6.04
N VAL A 186 10.53 -0.31 -6.36
CA VAL A 186 9.53 -0.72 -5.35
C VAL A 186 9.58 -2.23 -5.20
N VAL A 187 9.89 -2.70 -3.99
CA VAL A 187 10.06 -4.12 -3.67
C VAL A 187 8.88 -4.64 -2.85
N ALA A 188 8.60 -5.96 -3.00
CA ALA A 188 7.60 -6.64 -2.19
C ALA A 188 8.12 -6.89 -0.75
N THR A 189 7.26 -6.72 0.24
CA THR A 189 7.49 -7.24 1.57
C THR A 189 7.09 -8.72 1.57
N GLN A 190 8.06 -9.61 1.78
CA GLN A 190 7.87 -11.05 1.76
C GLN A 190 7.20 -11.56 3.04
N VAL A 191 6.42 -12.67 2.92
CA VAL A 191 5.92 -13.41 4.08
C VAL A 191 7.09 -14.04 4.83
N THR A 192 7.16 -13.80 6.13
CA THR A 192 8.20 -14.35 7.01
C THR A 192 7.72 -15.53 7.83
N SER A 193 6.41 -15.60 8.13
CA SER A 193 5.78 -16.73 8.83
C SER A 193 4.30 -16.83 8.55
N VAL A 194 3.79 -18.08 8.65
CA VAL A 194 2.37 -18.43 8.73
C VAL A 194 2.17 -19.22 10.02
N THR A 195 1.10 -18.97 10.73
CA THR A 195 0.70 -19.73 11.91
C THR A 195 -0.79 -20.05 11.86
N LEU A 196 -1.18 -21.16 12.48
CA LEU A 196 -2.58 -21.53 12.68
C LEU A 196 -2.99 -21.37 14.14
N ASP A 197 -4.24 -21.02 14.36
CA ASP A 197 -4.87 -20.94 15.69
C ASP A 197 -4.96 -22.31 16.38
N LYS A 198 -4.90 -23.42 15.61
CA LYS A 198 -4.94 -24.81 16.10
C LYS A 198 -3.88 -25.66 15.38
N THR A 199 -3.18 -26.49 16.13
CA THR A 199 -2.21 -27.45 15.61
C THR A 199 -2.83 -28.86 15.45
N SER A 200 -3.97 -29.11 16.08
CA SER A 200 -4.73 -30.35 15.97
C SER A 200 -6.22 -30.14 16.24
N ALA A 201 -7.06 -31.01 15.70
CA ALA A 201 -8.47 -31.11 16.00
C ALA A 201 -8.96 -32.55 15.88
N SER A 202 -9.91 -32.95 16.75
CA SER A 202 -10.61 -34.26 16.71
C SER A 202 -12.08 -34.00 16.38
N LEU A 203 -12.59 -34.66 15.34
CA LEU A 203 -13.93 -34.44 14.80
C LEU A 203 -14.62 -35.81 14.58
N LYS A 204 -15.94 -35.85 14.65
CA LYS A 204 -16.71 -36.95 14.09
C LYS A 204 -16.98 -36.73 12.60
N ALA A 205 -17.25 -37.75 11.87
CA ALA A 205 -17.67 -37.64 10.47
C ALA A 205 -18.89 -36.71 10.34
N GLY A 206 -18.82 -35.77 9.39
CA GLY A 206 -19.82 -34.71 9.16
C GLY A 206 -19.60 -33.42 9.96
N GLU A 207 -18.77 -33.42 11.01
CA GLU A 207 -18.44 -32.20 11.76
C GLU A 207 -17.46 -31.31 11.00
N THR A 208 -17.47 -30.03 11.36
CA THR A 208 -16.57 -29.03 10.79
C THR A 208 -15.78 -28.31 11.87
N VAL A 209 -14.58 -27.83 11.50
CA VAL A 209 -13.78 -26.91 12.31
C VAL A 209 -13.21 -25.81 11.43
N THR A 210 -13.22 -24.58 11.89
CA THR A 210 -12.54 -23.48 11.21
C THR A 210 -11.14 -23.32 11.77
N LEU A 211 -10.16 -23.26 10.87
CA LEU A 211 -8.78 -22.91 11.13
C LEU A 211 -8.54 -21.48 10.67
N THR A 212 -7.88 -20.69 11.48
CA THR A 212 -7.50 -19.31 11.16
C THR A 212 -6.00 -19.24 10.96
N ALA A 213 -5.59 -18.83 9.74
CA ALA A 213 -4.18 -18.57 9.43
C ALA A 213 -3.82 -17.10 9.71
N THR A 214 -2.69 -16.90 10.39
CA THR A 214 -2.08 -15.58 10.59
C THR A 214 -0.80 -15.51 9.80
N VAL A 215 -0.71 -14.52 8.89
CA VAL A 215 0.43 -14.27 8.02
C VAL A 215 1.21 -13.05 8.54
N LYS A 216 2.52 -13.18 8.70
CA LYS A 216 3.42 -12.10 9.11
C LYS A 216 4.50 -11.85 8.05
N PRO A 217 5.03 -10.61 7.96
CA PRO A 217 4.60 -9.42 8.69
C PRO A 217 3.24 -8.88 8.20
N ASP A 218 2.63 -7.98 8.97
CA ASP A 218 1.30 -7.43 8.65
C ASP A 218 1.28 -6.61 7.37
N ASP A 219 2.44 -6.04 6.99
CA ASP A 219 2.70 -5.30 5.75
C ASP A 219 3.17 -6.17 4.58
N ALA A 220 3.10 -7.52 4.69
CA ALA A 220 3.42 -8.39 3.57
C ALA A 220 2.57 -8.04 2.33
N THR A 221 3.22 -7.93 1.17
CA THR A 221 2.59 -7.46 -0.07
C THR A 221 1.53 -8.43 -0.58
N ASP A 222 1.77 -9.74 -0.42
CA ASP A 222 0.81 -10.79 -0.71
C ASP A 222 0.61 -11.65 0.54
N LYS A 223 -0.61 -11.64 1.10
CA LYS A 223 -1.03 -12.42 2.26
C LYS A 223 -2.03 -13.50 1.91
N SER A 224 -2.16 -13.82 0.64
CA SER A 224 -3.06 -14.89 0.21
C SER A 224 -2.63 -16.23 0.81
N VAL A 225 -3.61 -17.00 1.32
CA VAL A 225 -3.40 -18.32 1.92
C VAL A 225 -4.03 -19.38 1.05
N THR A 226 -3.24 -20.36 0.64
CA THR A 226 -3.73 -21.57 -0.02
C THR A 226 -3.85 -22.69 1.00
N TRP A 227 -4.94 -23.47 0.89
CA TRP A 227 -5.25 -24.55 1.80
C TRP A 227 -5.22 -25.90 1.06
N THR A 228 -4.59 -26.88 1.67
CA THR A 228 -4.52 -28.23 1.14
C THR A 228 -4.75 -29.27 2.24
N THR A 229 -5.16 -30.47 1.86
CA THR A 229 -5.26 -31.62 2.73
C THR A 229 -4.39 -32.76 2.22
N SER A 230 -3.81 -33.54 3.13
CA SER A 230 -3.06 -34.75 2.78
C SER A 230 -3.96 -35.90 2.31
N ASP A 231 -5.24 -35.92 2.73
CA ASP A 231 -6.20 -36.95 2.34
C ASP A 231 -7.65 -36.38 2.31
N ALA A 232 -8.11 -36.05 1.12
CA ALA A 232 -9.46 -35.52 0.89
C ALA A 232 -10.59 -36.55 1.14
N SER A 233 -10.26 -37.84 1.27
CA SER A 233 -11.24 -38.88 1.65
C SER A 233 -11.53 -38.87 3.16
N VAL A 234 -10.58 -38.43 3.98
CA VAL A 234 -10.69 -38.31 5.43
C VAL A 234 -11.24 -36.93 5.82
N ALA A 235 -10.64 -35.84 5.31
CA ALA A 235 -11.09 -34.47 5.56
C ALA A 235 -10.79 -33.56 4.37
N THR A 236 -11.71 -32.65 4.07
CA THR A 236 -11.53 -31.59 3.06
C THR A 236 -11.38 -30.25 3.74
N VAL A 237 -10.75 -29.28 3.05
CA VAL A 237 -10.64 -27.90 3.50
C VAL A 237 -11.04 -26.95 2.38
N ASP A 238 -11.81 -25.93 2.75
CA ASP A 238 -12.15 -24.79 1.88
C ASP A 238 -12.07 -23.50 2.69
N ASN A 239 -11.18 -22.59 2.28
CA ASN A 239 -10.96 -21.31 2.94
C ASN A 239 -10.81 -21.42 4.48
N GLY A 240 -10.08 -22.45 4.94
CA GLY A 240 -9.84 -22.72 6.34
C GLY A 240 -10.96 -23.50 7.04
N VAL A 241 -12.10 -23.71 6.41
CA VAL A 241 -13.17 -24.58 6.95
C VAL A 241 -12.86 -26.03 6.60
N VAL A 242 -12.53 -26.81 7.61
CA VAL A 242 -12.26 -28.24 7.50
C VAL A 242 -13.56 -29.02 7.73
N THR A 243 -13.87 -29.98 6.84
CA THR A 243 -15.02 -30.89 6.96
C THR A 243 -14.51 -32.32 7.07
N ALA A 244 -14.83 -32.98 8.19
CA ALA A 244 -14.52 -34.38 8.44
C ALA A 244 -15.44 -35.30 7.62
N LYS A 245 -14.89 -36.29 6.90
CA LYS A 245 -15.66 -37.21 6.03
C LYS A 245 -15.65 -38.65 6.49
N LYS A 246 -14.49 -39.20 6.76
CA LYS A 246 -14.30 -40.63 7.08
C LYS A 246 -13.29 -40.77 8.20
N VAL A 247 -13.51 -41.76 9.05
CA VAL A 247 -12.57 -42.13 10.13
C VAL A 247 -11.16 -42.32 9.58
N GLY A 248 -10.20 -41.67 10.23
CA GLY A 248 -8.80 -41.63 9.82
C GLY A 248 -8.10 -40.36 10.27
N SER A 249 -6.92 -40.12 9.70
CA SER A 249 -6.12 -38.93 9.98
C SER A 249 -5.76 -38.20 8.69
N ALA A 250 -5.84 -36.88 8.69
CA ALA A 250 -5.39 -36.03 7.59
C ALA A 250 -4.64 -34.81 8.16
N THR A 251 -3.71 -34.26 7.41
CA THR A 251 -3.03 -33.02 7.74
C THR A 251 -3.54 -31.91 6.83
N ILE A 252 -4.02 -30.84 7.43
CA ILE A 252 -4.37 -29.62 6.71
C ILE A 252 -3.15 -28.69 6.72
N THR A 253 -2.79 -28.17 5.54
CA THR A 253 -1.70 -27.22 5.36
C THR A 253 -2.23 -25.90 4.86
N ALA A 254 -1.85 -24.81 5.56
CA ALA A 254 -2.03 -23.44 5.12
C ALA A 254 -0.69 -22.89 4.63
N LYS A 255 -0.63 -22.39 3.40
CA LYS A 255 0.58 -21.87 2.77
C LYS A 255 0.38 -20.43 2.29
N ALA A 256 1.31 -19.53 2.64
CA ALA A 256 1.39 -18.17 2.09
C ALA A 256 2.85 -17.88 1.69
N GLY A 257 3.07 -17.50 0.43
CA GLY A 257 4.42 -17.42 -0.13
C GLY A 257 5.17 -18.74 0.03
N ASP A 258 6.37 -18.70 0.62
CA ASP A 258 7.20 -19.90 0.88
C ASP A 258 7.00 -20.48 2.29
N LYS A 259 6.07 -19.91 3.09
CA LYS A 259 5.84 -20.33 4.47
C LYS A 259 4.56 -21.14 4.58
N GLU A 260 4.60 -22.11 5.50
CA GLU A 260 3.45 -22.99 5.75
C GLU A 260 3.28 -23.31 7.22
N ALA A 261 2.04 -23.66 7.59
CA ALA A 261 1.69 -24.17 8.91
C ALA A 261 0.69 -25.31 8.73
N THR A 262 0.73 -26.28 9.65
CA THR A 262 -0.08 -27.49 9.58
C THR A 262 -0.97 -27.70 10.79
N CYS A 263 -2.11 -28.34 10.57
CA CYS A 263 -3.02 -28.79 11.61
C CYS A 263 -3.33 -30.28 11.37
N ALA A 264 -3.10 -31.13 12.38
CA ALA A 264 -3.46 -32.54 12.34
C ALA A 264 -4.95 -32.73 12.64
N ILE A 265 -5.68 -33.34 11.71
CA ILE A 265 -7.10 -33.67 11.87
C ILE A 265 -7.23 -35.17 12.12
N THR A 266 -7.91 -35.54 13.20
CA THR A 266 -8.29 -36.93 13.50
C THR A 266 -9.79 -37.06 13.43
N VAL A 267 -10.29 -37.84 12.49
CA VAL A 267 -11.71 -38.18 12.42
C VAL A 267 -11.95 -39.46 13.19
N VAL A 268 -12.68 -39.35 14.30
CA VAL A 268 -12.95 -40.47 15.21
C VAL A 268 -14.27 -41.16 14.91
N ALA A 269 -14.33 -42.45 15.18
CA ALA A 269 -15.56 -43.22 15.09
C ALA A 269 -16.56 -42.83 16.18
N THR A 270 -17.86 -42.79 15.86
CA THR A 270 -18.93 -42.74 16.82
C THR A 270 -19.36 -44.19 17.15
N PRO A 271 -19.08 -44.70 18.37
CA PRO A 271 -19.41 -46.08 18.73
C PRO A 271 -20.89 -46.26 18.89
N VAL A 272 -21.36 -47.52 18.71
CA VAL A 272 -22.71 -47.95 19.07
C VAL A 272 -22.87 -47.90 20.62
N THR A 273 -23.91 -47.24 21.10
CA THR A 273 -24.21 -47.11 22.54
C THR A 273 -25.32 -48.07 22.97
N SER A 274 -26.24 -48.43 22.08
CA SER A 274 -27.29 -49.41 22.36
C SER A 274 -27.82 -50.09 21.09
N VAL A 275 -28.30 -51.30 21.24
CA VAL A 275 -29.14 -52.05 20.28
C VAL A 275 -30.43 -52.41 21.00
N THR A 276 -31.55 -52.30 20.30
CA THR A 276 -32.87 -52.72 20.81
C THR A 276 -33.62 -53.48 19.74
N LEU A 277 -34.48 -54.42 20.14
CA LEU A 277 -35.38 -55.12 19.20
C LEU A 277 -36.82 -54.59 19.41
N ASP A 278 -37.61 -54.68 18.34
CA ASP A 278 -39.05 -54.32 18.33
C ASP A 278 -39.86 -55.19 19.22
N ARG A 279 -39.36 -56.41 19.58
CA ARG A 279 -39.96 -57.33 20.54
C ARG A 279 -38.93 -58.14 21.31
N THR A 280 -39.25 -58.57 22.53
CA THR A 280 -38.37 -59.36 23.38
C THR A 280 -38.75 -60.88 23.40
N SER A 281 -39.92 -61.24 22.82
CA SER A 281 -40.34 -62.60 22.67
C SER A 281 -41.30 -62.78 21.49
N ALA A 282 -41.36 -64.00 20.92
CA ALA A 282 -42.37 -64.38 19.94
C ALA A 282 -42.66 -65.91 20.07
N SER A 283 -43.93 -66.30 19.85
CA SER A 283 -44.41 -67.70 19.80
C SER A 283 -44.77 -67.98 18.34
N LEU A 284 -44.24 -69.09 17.79
CA LEU A 284 -44.45 -69.47 16.42
C LEU A 284 -44.75 -70.95 16.29
N LYS A 285 -45.52 -71.37 15.32
CA LYS A 285 -45.64 -72.78 14.94
C LYS A 285 -44.50 -73.19 14.06
N ALA A 286 -44.14 -74.44 13.99
CA ALA A 286 -43.15 -74.95 13.11
C ALA A 286 -43.46 -74.54 11.64
N GLY A 287 -42.50 -74.00 10.90
CA GLY A 287 -42.62 -73.45 9.54
C GLY A 287 -43.03 -71.98 9.48
N GLU A 288 -43.50 -71.34 10.56
CA GLU A 288 -43.81 -69.93 10.58
C GLU A 288 -42.55 -69.08 10.69
N THR A 289 -42.64 -67.82 10.24
CA THR A 289 -41.59 -66.83 10.30
C THR A 289 -42.05 -65.61 11.08
N VAL A 290 -41.08 -64.91 11.71
CA VAL A 290 -41.27 -63.56 12.25
C VAL A 290 -40.06 -62.70 11.93
N THR A 291 -40.27 -61.47 11.52
CA THR A 291 -39.20 -60.51 11.32
C THR A 291 -38.96 -59.71 12.60
N LEU A 292 -37.72 -59.70 13.08
CA LEU A 292 -37.25 -58.87 14.17
C LEU A 292 -36.58 -57.65 13.57
N THR A 293 -36.92 -56.45 14.06
CA THR A 293 -36.30 -55.20 13.65
C THR A 293 -35.34 -54.71 14.74
N ALA A 294 -34.06 -54.58 14.41
CA ALA A 294 -33.05 -54.02 15.32
C ALA A 294 -32.91 -52.51 15.11
N THR A 295 -32.93 -51.74 16.20
CA THR A 295 -32.64 -50.32 16.20
C THR A 295 -31.29 -50.11 16.88
N VAL A 296 -30.33 -49.48 16.16
CA VAL A 296 -28.98 -49.18 16.63
C VAL A 296 -28.89 -47.69 16.93
N LYS A 297 -28.40 -47.33 18.14
CA LYS A 297 -28.17 -45.96 18.58
C LYS A 297 -26.68 -45.73 18.93
N PRO A 298 -26.15 -44.48 18.78
CA PRO A 298 -26.84 -43.31 18.24
C PRO A 298 -27.04 -43.44 16.70
N ASP A 299 -27.90 -42.58 16.16
CA ASP A 299 -28.22 -42.61 14.71
C ASP A 299 -27.01 -42.28 13.83
N ASP A 300 -26.00 -41.52 14.35
CA ASP A 300 -24.73 -41.19 13.75
C ASP A 300 -23.62 -42.22 14.08
N ALA A 301 -23.93 -43.40 14.61
CA ALA A 301 -22.92 -44.43 14.82
C ALA A 301 -22.21 -44.79 13.51
N THR A 302 -20.87 -44.87 13.52
CA THR A 302 -20.03 -45.05 12.34
C THR A 302 -20.26 -46.38 11.64
N ASP A 303 -20.48 -47.44 12.45
CA ASP A 303 -20.84 -48.78 11.96
C ASP A 303 -22.14 -49.26 12.69
N LYS A 304 -23.18 -49.41 11.90
CA LYS A 304 -24.52 -49.86 12.40
C LYS A 304 -24.82 -51.28 11.86
N THR A 305 -23.82 -52.00 11.39
CA THR A 305 -24.01 -53.37 10.93
C THR A 305 -24.48 -54.25 12.08
N VAL A 306 -25.63 -54.94 11.88
CA VAL A 306 -26.22 -55.91 12.84
C VAL A 306 -25.89 -57.31 12.38
N THR A 307 -25.27 -58.05 13.28
CA THR A 307 -25.09 -59.52 13.13
C THR A 307 -26.14 -60.27 13.91
N TRP A 308 -26.68 -61.29 13.35
CA TRP A 308 -27.76 -62.10 13.94
C TRP A 308 -27.27 -63.50 14.25
N THR A 309 -27.57 -64.00 15.42
CA THR A 309 -27.25 -65.36 15.84
C THR A 309 -28.44 -66.01 16.56
N THR A 310 -28.46 -67.33 16.58
CA THR A 310 -29.41 -68.13 17.34
C THR A 310 -28.66 -69.03 18.33
N SER A 311 -29.24 -69.22 19.52
CA SER A 311 -28.73 -70.16 20.52
C SER A 311 -28.91 -71.62 20.11
N ASP A 312 -29.95 -71.93 19.27
CA ASP A 312 -30.21 -73.30 18.76
C ASP A 312 -30.81 -73.23 17.35
N ALA A 313 -29.97 -73.49 16.35
CA ALA A 313 -30.37 -73.52 14.94
C ALA A 313 -31.28 -74.72 14.55
N SER A 314 -31.42 -75.73 15.45
CA SER A 314 -32.35 -76.82 15.25
C SER A 314 -33.78 -76.42 15.61
N VAL A 315 -33.97 -75.48 16.54
CA VAL A 315 -35.25 -74.94 16.97
C VAL A 315 -35.69 -73.77 16.08
N ALA A 316 -34.83 -72.78 15.90
CA ALA A 316 -35.10 -71.61 15.05
C ALA A 316 -33.80 -71.09 14.38
N THR A 317 -33.87 -70.68 13.13
CA THR A 317 -32.78 -69.98 12.41
C THR A 317 -33.14 -68.55 12.22
N VAL A 318 -32.09 -67.66 12.04
CA VAL A 318 -32.26 -66.25 11.75
C VAL A 318 -31.36 -65.86 10.58
N GLU A 319 -31.92 -65.11 9.65
CA GLU A 319 -31.19 -64.54 8.53
C GLU A 319 -31.71 -63.11 8.31
N ASN A 320 -30.83 -62.11 8.41
CA ASN A 320 -31.15 -60.66 8.27
C ASN A 320 -32.38 -60.22 9.10
N GLY A 321 -32.54 -60.77 10.33
CA GLY A 321 -33.65 -60.47 11.23
C GLY A 321 -34.92 -61.33 11.01
N VAL A 322 -34.96 -62.10 9.91
CA VAL A 322 -36.07 -63.04 9.63
C VAL A 322 -35.80 -64.34 10.40
N VAL A 323 -36.61 -64.61 11.40
CA VAL A 323 -36.55 -65.83 12.21
C VAL A 323 -37.48 -66.86 11.59
N THR A 324 -37.01 -68.09 11.38
CA THR A 324 -37.80 -69.25 10.89
C THR A 324 -37.85 -70.32 11.97
N ALA A 325 -39.04 -70.64 12.43
CA ALA A 325 -39.32 -71.73 13.41
C ALA A 325 -39.18 -73.11 12.73
N LYS A 326 -38.38 -74.03 13.32
CA LYS A 326 -38.10 -75.34 12.70
C LYS A 326 -38.69 -76.49 13.55
N LYS A 327 -38.40 -76.53 14.84
CA LYS A 327 -38.78 -77.64 15.74
C LYS A 327 -39.29 -77.08 17.07
N VAL A 328 -40.26 -77.77 17.65
CA VAL A 328 -40.81 -77.43 18.99
C VAL A 328 -39.66 -77.34 20.01
N GLY A 329 -39.61 -76.23 20.77
CA GLY A 329 -38.54 -75.90 21.70
C GLY A 329 -38.43 -74.41 21.93
N SER A 330 -37.33 -74.00 22.55
CA SER A 330 -37.01 -72.56 22.76
C SER A 330 -35.62 -72.24 22.22
N ALA A 331 -35.49 -71.09 21.57
CA ALA A 331 -34.22 -70.54 21.13
C ALA A 331 -34.20 -69.04 21.44
N THR A 332 -33.01 -68.51 21.67
CA THR A 332 -32.77 -67.07 21.80
C THR A 332 -32.13 -66.55 20.54
N ILE A 333 -32.73 -65.57 19.89
CA ILE A 333 -32.16 -64.83 18.80
C ILE A 333 -31.45 -63.59 19.40
N THR A 334 -30.19 -63.39 19.01
CA THR A 334 -29.34 -62.23 19.41
C THR A 334 -29.05 -61.38 18.22
N ALA A 335 -29.33 -60.07 18.30
CA ALA A 335 -28.92 -59.04 17.41
C ALA A 335 -27.73 -58.28 18.04
N LYS A 336 -26.56 -58.24 17.36
CA LYS A 336 -25.35 -57.55 17.87
C LYS A 336 -24.85 -56.53 16.88
N ALA A 337 -24.57 -55.28 17.39
CA ALA A 337 -23.89 -54.23 16.64
C ALA A 337 -22.77 -53.62 17.53
N GLY A 338 -21.53 -53.61 17.03
CA GLY A 338 -20.36 -53.29 17.84
C GLY A 338 -20.29 -54.17 19.07
N ASP A 339 -20.18 -53.55 20.28
CA ASP A 339 -20.15 -54.29 21.58
C ASP A 339 -21.54 -54.41 22.27
N LYS A 340 -22.58 -53.98 21.59
CA LYS A 340 -23.95 -53.98 22.13
C LYS A 340 -24.80 -55.05 21.52
N GLU A 341 -25.68 -55.64 22.31
CA GLU A 341 -26.58 -56.71 21.87
C GLU A 341 -27.99 -56.56 22.48
N ALA A 342 -28.97 -57.15 21.80
CA ALA A 342 -30.34 -57.32 22.25
C ALA A 342 -30.82 -58.72 21.88
N THR A 343 -31.68 -59.27 22.72
CA THR A 343 -32.16 -60.65 22.54
C THR A 343 -33.69 -60.72 22.43
N CYS A 344 -34.16 -61.72 21.67
CA CYS A 344 -35.57 -62.10 21.57
C CYS A 344 -35.72 -63.60 21.84
N ALA A 345 -36.53 -63.98 22.81
CA ALA A 345 -36.87 -65.35 23.11
C ALA A 345 -37.91 -65.89 22.10
N ILE A 346 -37.58 -66.97 21.40
CA ILE A 346 -38.46 -67.65 20.45
C ILE A 346 -38.94 -68.94 21.09
N THR A 347 -40.29 -69.16 21.17
CA THR A 347 -40.92 -70.40 21.61
C THR A 347 -41.59 -70.98 20.36
N VAL A 348 -41.16 -72.16 19.95
CA VAL A 348 -41.85 -72.93 18.93
C VAL A 348 -42.80 -73.88 19.53
N ILE A 349 -44.10 -73.66 19.28
CA ILE A 349 -45.22 -74.48 19.84
C ILE A 349 -45.67 -75.55 18.84
N PRO A 350 -46.28 -76.64 19.30
CA PRO A 350 -46.82 -77.68 18.44
C PRO A 350 -47.90 -77.10 17.51
N THR A 351 -48.02 -77.62 16.31
CA THR A 351 -49.21 -77.46 15.49
C THR A 351 -50.31 -78.30 16.14
N ALA A 352 -51.43 -77.69 16.51
CA ALA A 352 -52.56 -78.42 17.04
C ALA A 352 -52.93 -79.51 16.01
N SER A 353 -52.70 -80.79 16.34
CA SER A 353 -53.32 -81.88 15.63
C SER A 353 -54.82 -81.83 15.83
N GLY A 354 -55.59 -81.68 14.75
CA GLY A 354 -57.05 -81.75 14.82
C GLY A 354 -57.42 -83.20 15.19
N GLY A 355 -57.66 -83.38 16.48
CA GLY A 355 -58.31 -84.59 16.94
C GLY A 355 -59.81 -84.51 16.63
N HIS A 356 -60.11 -85.12 15.48
CA HIS A 356 -61.50 -85.52 15.23
C HIS A 356 -61.66 -86.90 15.83
N GLU A 357 -62.04 -86.96 17.16
CA GLU A 357 -62.62 -88.19 17.66
C GLU A 357 -64.07 -88.25 17.21
N GLY A 358 -64.29 -89.09 16.19
CA GLY A 358 -65.64 -89.48 15.81
C GLY A 358 -66.28 -90.25 16.98
N ILE A 359 -67.30 -89.66 17.53
CA ILE A 359 -68.25 -90.37 18.38
C ILE A 359 -69.15 -91.16 17.42
N THR A 360 -68.98 -92.50 17.33
CA THR A 360 -69.95 -93.39 16.80
C THR A 360 -70.99 -93.68 17.82
N GLU A 361 -72.22 -93.18 17.52
CA GLU A 361 -73.42 -93.70 18.18
C GLU A 361 -73.55 -95.22 17.81
N GLU A 362 -73.49 -96.09 18.79
CA GLU A 362 -74.34 -97.25 18.93
C GLU A 362 -74.29 -97.75 20.38
N ASP A 363 -75.40 -97.67 21.00
CA ASP A 363 -76.19 -98.67 21.73
C ASP A 363 -77.04 -98.03 22.90
N TRP A 364 -78.34 -98.04 22.61
CA TRP A 364 -79.54 -98.03 23.48
C TRP A 364 -80.08 -96.74 24.04
#